data_719c005697305eb9d42c4bc6da64722c
#
_entry.id   719c005697305eb9d42c4bc6da64722c
#
_cell.length_a   1.000
_cell.length_b   1.000
_cell.length_c   1.000
_cell.angle_alpha   90.00
_cell.angle_beta   90.00
_cell.angle_gamma   90.00
#
_symmetry.space_group_name_H-M   'P 1'
#
loop_
_entity.id
_entity.type
_entity.pdbx_description
1 polymer ?
#
loop_
_entity_poly.entity_id
_entity_poly.type
_entity_poly.pdbx_seq_one_letter_code
_entity_poly.pdbx_strand_id
1 'polypeptide(L)'
;HPDDGYIQPADLTQALAKGARSRGAEIYRNTTVTAIEQLPSGEWLVKTDKGDITCEHVVSCSGNFARKTGAMVGLDIPVIPVEHQYIVTEPSPLIKERQAKGLPEMGVLREADSSWYLREENGGFVLGIYEKGAPCCYVDGPSEQSEYELFQGELDRLEPYIETCITRVPAFGELGIKKIYNGAIAYTPDGSPIIGPAWDRKNFWLNEG
;
A
#
# COMPACT_ATOMS: atom_id res chain seq x y z
N HIS A 1 -6.93 20.98 2.14
CA HIS A 1 -6.26 21.27 3.41
C HIS A 1 -4.89 21.89 3.12
N PRO A 2 -4.69 23.20 3.40
CA PRO A 2 -3.42 23.89 3.07
C PRO A 2 -2.22 23.39 3.87
N ASP A 3 -2.47 22.80 5.03
CA ASP A 3 -1.43 22.25 5.93
C ASP A 3 -1.31 20.73 5.83
N ASP A 4 -2.01 20.10 4.87
CA ASP A 4 -1.92 18.68 4.60
C ASP A 4 -0.75 18.39 3.66
N GLY A 5 -0.27 17.16 3.67
CA GLY A 5 0.85 16.74 2.86
C GLY A 5 0.74 15.26 2.48
N TYR A 6 1.81 14.76 1.93
CA TYR A 6 1.97 13.35 1.64
C TYR A 6 3.34 12.88 2.11
N ILE A 7 3.49 11.58 2.25
CA ILE A 7 4.75 10.96 2.59
C ILE A 7 5.15 10.00 1.48
N GLN A 8 6.46 9.89 1.25
CA GLN A 8 6.99 8.86 0.36
C GLN A 8 7.04 7.53 1.11
N PRO A 9 6.22 6.53 0.76
CA PRO A 9 6.07 5.31 1.55
C PRO A 9 7.38 4.53 1.71
N ALA A 10 8.19 4.46 0.66
CA ALA A 10 9.48 3.77 0.71
C ALA A 10 10.44 4.43 1.70
N ASP A 11 10.52 5.77 1.70
CA ASP A 11 11.41 6.51 2.58
C ASP A 11 10.97 6.40 4.05
N LEU A 12 9.65 6.47 4.30
CA LEU A 12 9.09 6.24 5.63
C LEU A 12 9.46 4.84 6.14
N THR A 13 9.26 3.82 5.32
CA THR A 13 9.57 2.43 5.67
C THR A 13 11.06 2.27 6.01
N GLN A 14 11.95 2.86 5.21
CA GLN A 14 13.38 2.81 5.48
C GLN A 14 13.77 3.58 6.75
N ALA A 15 13.15 4.73 6.99
CA ALA A 15 13.38 5.51 8.21
C ALA A 15 12.96 4.73 9.46
N LEU A 16 11.78 4.10 9.44
CA LEU A 16 11.29 3.25 10.53
C LEU A 16 12.19 2.04 10.74
N ALA A 17 12.61 1.36 9.68
CA ALA A 17 13.54 0.24 9.76
C ALA A 17 14.90 0.64 10.36
N LYS A 18 15.43 1.81 9.95
CA LYS A 18 16.65 2.37 10.55
C LYS A 18 16.48 2.66 12.04
N GLY A 19 15.35 3.26 12.41
CA GLY A 19 15.00 3.55 13.80
C GLY A 19 14.86 2.28 14.65
N ALA A 20 14.26 1.22 14.11
CA ALA A 20 14.14 -0.08 14.77
C ALA A 20 15.52 -0.71 15.02
N ARG A 21 16.35 -0.78 13.98
CA ARG A 21 17.72 -1.31 14.11
C ARG A 21 18.55 -0.55 15.16
N SER A 22 18.46 0.77 15.22
CA SER A 22 19.18 1.57 16.21
C SER A 22 18.75 1.30 17.66
N ARG A 23 17.62 0.61 17.85
CA ARG A 23 17.08 0.16 19.13
C ARG A 23 17.27 -1.35 19.38
N GLY A 24 18.03 -2.02 18.54
CA GLY A 24 18.36 -3.44 18.69
C GLY A 24 17.43 -4.41 17.97
N ALA A 25 16.49 -3.94 17.16
CA ALA A 25 15.69 -4.85 16.35
C ALA A 25 16.52 -5.45 15.21
N GLU A 26 16.40 -6.74 15.01
CA GLU A 26 17.01 -7.46 13.89
C GLU A 26 16.03 -7.48 12.71
N ILE A 27 16.53 -7.23 11.51
CA ILE A 27 15.71 -7.22 10.28
C ILE A 27 16.36 -8.15 9.26
N TYR A 28 15.70 -9.24 8.99
CA TYR A 28 16.15 -10.26 8.03
C TYR A 28 15.40 -10.07 6.71
N ARG A 29 16.10 -9.56 5.71
CA ARG A 29 15.57 -9.40 4.34
C ARG A 29 15.76 -10.69 3.54
N ASN A 30 14.94 -10.86 2.49
CA ASN A 30 15.00 -12.03 1.62
C ASN A 30 14.93 -13.33 2.43
N THR A 31 14.06 -13.36 3.43
CA THR A 31 13.88 -14.48 4.34
C THR A 31 12.38 -14.77 4.37
N THR A 32 12.01 -15.89 3.78
CA THR A 32 10.60 -16.27 3.60
C THR A 32 10.14 -17.10 4.79
N VAL A 33 9.06 -16.69 5.44
CA VAL A 33 8.37 -17.51 6.45
C VAL A 33 7.59 -18.61 5.72
N THR A 34 7.90 -19.88 6.08
CA THR A 34 7.31 -21.05 5.44
C THR A 34 6.27 -21.76 6.31
N ALA A 35 6.34 -21.58 7.62
CA ALA A 35 5.35 -22.08 8.57
C ALA A 35 5.41 -21.31 9.90
N ILE A 36 4.30 -21.29 10.62
CA ILE A 36 4.21 -20.72 11.98
C ILE A 36 3.45 -21.73 12.83
N GLU A 37 4.07 -22.24 13.89
CA GLU A 37 3.55 -23.31 14.73
C GLU A 37 3.58 -22.90 16.20
N GLN A 38 2.50 -23.16 16.94
CA GLN A 38 2.52 -22.94 18.38
C GLN A 38 3.10 -24.16 19.11
N LEU A 39 4.10 -23.93 19.93
CA LEU A 39 4.75 -24.96 20.73
C LEU A 39 3.91 -25.31 22.00
N PRO A 40 4.09 -26.49 22.59
CA PRO A 40 3.44 -26.85 23.86
C PRO A 40 3.77 -25.89 25.02
N SER A 41 4.90 -25.16 24.95
CA SER A 41 5.28 -24.11 25.91
C SER A 41 4.40 -22.86 25.81
N GLY A 42 3.67 -22.70 24.70
CA GLY A 42 2.89 -21.50 24.38
C GLY A 42 3.66 -20.47 23.53
N GLU A 43 4.94 -20.69 23.31
CA GLU A 43 5.76 -19.92 22.37
C GLU A 43 5.40 -20.27 20.93
N TRP A 44 5.89 -19.45 20.00
CA TRP A 44 5.74 -19.67 18.57
C TRP A 44 7.05 -20.07 17.94
N LEU A 45 7.03 -21.07 17.07
CA LEU A 45 8.11 -21.43 16.17
C LEU A 45 7.80 -20.89 14.79
N VAL A 46 8.55 -19.90 14.35
CA VAL A 46 8.48 -19.33 13.00
C VAL A 46 9.57 -19.98 12.15
N LYS A 47 9.16 -20.81 11.21
CA LYS A 47 10.07 -21.49 10.27
C LYS A 47 10.34 -20.59 9.07
N THR A 48 11.59 -20.50 8.66
CA THR A 48 11.97 -19.75 7.48
C THR A 48 12.88 -20.57 6.57
N ASP A 49 13.05 -20.12 5.33
CA ASP A 49 13.98 -20.69 4.37
C ASP A 49 15.46 -20.54 4.78
N LYS A 50 15.75 -19.82 5.89
CA LYS A 50 17.12 -19.53 6.36
C LYS A 50 17.38 -19.90 7.81
N GLY A 51 16.42 -20.55 8.45
CA GLY A 51 16.50 -20.96 9.85
C GLY A 51 15.25 -20.60 10.63
N ASP A 52 15.13 -21.14 11.81
CA ASP A 52 13.94 -21.04 12.62
C ASP A 52 14.12 -20.01 13.75
N ILE A 53 13.03 -19.37 14.14
CA ILE A 53 12.98 -18.40 15.23
C ILE A 53 11.93 -18.85 16.24
N THR A 54 12.30 -18.97 17.51
CA THR A 54 11.35 -19.18 18.61
C THR A 54 11.09 -17.85 19.30
N CYS A 55 9.83 -17.49 19.52
CA CYS A 55 9.44 -16.24 20.15
C CYS A 55 8.13 -16.36 20.95
N GLU A 56 7.94 -15.48 21.94
CA GLU A 56 6.73 -15.42 22.75
C GLU A 56 5.55 -14.83 21.99
N HIS A 57 5.81 -13.87 21.11
CA HIS A 57 4.78 -13.13 20.35
C HIS A 57 5.11 -13.10 18.88
N VAL A 58 4.08 -13.26 18.05
CA VAL A 58 4.13 -13.01 16.60
C VAL A 58 3.20 -11.86 16.26
N VAL A 59 3.67 -10.93 15.43
CA VAL A 59 2.84 -9.87 14.83
C VAL A 59 2.86 -10.05 13.32
N SER A 60 1.71 -10.38 12.75
CA SER A 60 1.55 -10.46 11.30
C SER A 60 1.32 -9.06 10.72
N CYS A 61 2.20 -8.65 9.79
CA CYS A 61 2.12 -7.40 9.02
C CYS A 61 2.33 -7.73 7.54
N SER A 62 1.61 -8.72 7.03
CA SER A 62 1.90 -9.37 5.76
C SER A 62 1.14 -8.79 4.55
N GLY A 63 0.27 -7.79 4.78
CA GLY A 63 -0.39 -7.05 3.71
C GLY A 63 -1.13 -7.95 2.73
N ASN A 64 -0.75 -7.94 1.45
CA ASN A 64 -1.37 -8.79 0.43
C ASN A 64 -1.25 -10.30 0.72
N PHE A 65 -0.32 -10.71 1.57
CA PHE A 65 -0.13 -12.11 2.00
C PHE A 65 -0.89 -12.46 3.29
N ALA A 66 -1.70 -11.56 3.85
CA ALA A 66 -2.37 -11.75 5.15
C ALA A 66 -3.15 -13.06 5.24
N ARG A 67 -3.90 -13.45 4.19
CA ARG A 67 -4.64 -14.72 4.18
C ARG A 67 -3.73 -15.93 4.23
N LYS A 68 -2.61 -15.93 3.49
CA LYS A 68 -1.64 -17.03 3.52
C LYS A 68 -0.95 -17.14 4.87
N THR A 69 -0.55 -16.02 5.44
CA THR A 69 0.06 -15.99 6.78
C THR A 69 -0.94 -16.45 7.84
N GLY A 70 -2.19 -15.99 7.77
CA GLY A 70 -3.26 -16.45 8.66
C GLY A 70 -3.51 -17.95 8.55
N ALA A 71 -3.54 -18.48 7.34
CA ALA A 71 -3.74 -19.92 7.11
C ALA A 71 -2.68 -20.79 7.79
N MET A 72 -1.43 -20.31 7.93
CA MET A 72 -0.35 -21.03 8.65
C MET A 72 -0.71 -21.28 10.12
N VAL A 73 -1.54 -20.44 10.71
CA VAL A 73 -2.01 -20.57 12.11
C VAL A 73 -3.49 -20.91 12.22
N GLY A 74 -4.13 -21.28 11.11
CA GLY A 74 -5.54 -21.68 11.05
C GLY A 74 -6.51 -20.51 11.21
N LEU A 75 -6.14 -19.31 10.78
CA LEU A 75 -6.99 -18.12 10.72
C LEU A 75 -7.35 -17.79 9.28
N ASP A 76 -8.61 -17.43 9.05
CA ASP A 76 -9.04 -16.80 7.77
C ASP A 76 -9.10 -15.29 7.97
N ILE A 77 -8.02 -14.61 7.60
CA ILE A 77 -7.92 -13.16 7.76
C ILE A 77 -8.63 -12.49 6.56
N PRO A 78 -9.66 -11.67 6.78
CA PRO A 78 -10.49 -11.11 5.71
C PRO A 78 -9.81 -9.91 5.03
N VAL A 79 -8.63 -10.13 4.48
CA VAL A 79 -7.90 -9.14 3.66
C VAL A 79 -7.85 -9.66 2.24
N ILE A 80 -8.48 -8.94 1.32
CA ILE A 80 -8.51 -9.29 -0.10
C ILE A 80 -7.88 -8.13 -0.87
N PRO A 81 -6.76 -8.35 -1.56
CA PRO A 81 -6.17 -7.33 -2.41
C PRO A 81 -7.08 -6.97 -3.58
N VAL A 82 -7.12 -5.67 -3.90
CA VAL A 82 -7.77 -5.15 -5.10
C VAL A 82 -6.77 -4.39 -5.94
N GLU A 83 -7.04 -4.31 -7.24
CA GLU A 83 -6.26 -3.45 -8.12
C GLU A 83 -6.46 -1.98 -7.75
N HIS A 84 -5.38 -1.24 -7.73
CA HIS A 84 -5.40 0.19 -7.47
C HIS A 84 -4.53 0.91 -8.47
N GLN A 85 -5.12 1.88 -9.18
CA GLN A 85 -4.45 2.58 -10.24
C GLN A 85 -4.23 4.05 -9.90
N TYR A 86 -3.12 4.59 -10.37
CA TYR A 86 -2.89 6.04 -10.41
C TYR A 86 -2.18 6.46 -11.69
N ILE A 87 -2.41 7.71 -12.06
CA ILE A 87 -1.84 8.33 -13.27
C ILE A 87 -0.72 9.26 -12.86
N VAL A 88 0.40 9.18 -13.59
CA VAL A 88 1.46 10.20 -13.57
C VAL A 88 1.42 10.93 -14.90
N THR A 89 1.35 12.27 -14.85
CA THR A 89 1.32 13.09 -16.05
C THR A 89 2.72 13.46 -16.54
N GLU A 90 2.78 13.95 -17.77
CA GLU A 90 3.92 14.73 -18.23
C GLU A 90 4.07 16.03 -17.40
N PRO A 91 5.25 16.68 -17.43
CA PRO A 91 5.48 17.92 -16.70
C PRO A 91 4.48 19.02 -17.05
N SER A 92 3.99 19.73 -16.03
CA SER A 92 3.02 20.81 -16.15
C SER A 92 3.70 22.17 -16.25
N PRO A 93 3.36 23.01 -17.24
CA PRO A 93 3.81 24.40 -17.29
C PRO A 93 3.46 25.20 -16.04
N LEU A 94 2.28 24.93 -15.45
CA LEU A 94 1.81 25.57 -14.23
C LEU A 94 2.76 25.28 -13.04
N ILE A 95 3.14 24.03 -12.86
CA ILE A 95 4.06 23.64 -11.78
C ILE A 95 5.43 24.25 -12.01
N LYS A 96 5.94 24.19 -13.24
CA LYS A 96 7.21 24.79 -13.61
C LYS A 96 7.25 26.29 -13.34
N GLU A 97 6.18 27.01 -13.64
CA GLU A 97 6.06 28.45 -13.36
C GLU A 97 6.05 28.72 -11.84
N ARG A 98 5.32 27.92 -11.06
CA ARG A 98 5.30 28.03 -9.58
C ARG A 98 6.69 27.83 -8.99
N GLN A 99 7.40 26.79 -9.43
CA GLN A 99 8.77 26.49 -8.99
C GLN A 99 9.74 27.61 -9.34
N ALA A 100 9.63 28.17 -10.54
CA ALA A 100 10.45 29.31 -10.98
C ALA A 100 10.22 30.57 -10.12
N LYS A 101 9.03 30.74 -9.56
CA LYS A 101 8.67 31.80 -8.62
C LYS A 101 9.08 31.50 -7.16
N GLY A 102 9.69 30.37 -6.89
CA GLY A 102 10.04 29.91 -5.55
C GLY A 102 8.83 29.65 -4.63
N LEU A 103 7.67 29.38 -5.22
CA LEU A 103 6.48 29.04 -4.45
C LEU A 103 6.59 27.61 -3.89
N PRO A 104 6.04 27.35 -2.70
CA PRO A 104 6.03 26.00 -2.13
C PRO A 104 5.20 25.05 -2.99
N GLU A 105 5.46 23.76 -2.82
CA GLU A 105 4.64 22.71 -3.39
C GLU A 105 3.16 22.87 -2.99
N MET A 106 2.25 22.56 -3.90
CA MET A 106 0.82 22.63 -3.60
C MET A 106 0.42 21.52 -2.64
N GLY A 107 -0.49 21.85 -1.73
CA GLY A 107 -1.11 20.83 -0.87
C GLY A 107 -1.86 19.76 -1.68
N VAL A 108 -2.11 18.62 -1.06
CA VAL A 108 -2.88 17.55 -1.69
C VAL A 108 -4.34 17.97 -1.83
N LEU A 109 -4.84 17.95 -3.06
CA LEU A 109 -6.27 18.10 -3.35
C LEU A 109 -6.93 16.73 -3.18
N ARG A 110 -7.99 16.66 -2.36
CA ARG A 110 -8.82 15.47 -2.21
C ARG A 110 -10.23 15.78 -2.65
N GLU A 111 -10.75 15.00 -3.59
CA GLU A 111 -12.14 15.07 -4.08
C GLU A 111 -12.89 13.82 -3.61
N ALA A 112 -13.59 13.96 -2.48
CA ALA A 112 -14.24 12.85 -1.81
C ALA A 112 -15.45 12.31 -2.60
N ASP A 113 -16.24 13.19 -3.22
CA ASP A 113 -17.44 12.80 -3.97
C ASP A 113 -17.10 11.97 -5.21
N SER A 114 -16.00 12.34 -5.88
CA SER A 114 -15.50 11.64 -7.08
C SER A 114 -14.39 10.64 -6.76
N SER A 115 -14.04 10.45 -5.49
CA SER A 115 -13.11 9.41 -5.01
C SER A 115 -11.72 9.45 -5.64
N TRP A 116 -11.09 10.64 -5.71
CA TRP A 116 -9.72 10.79 -6.17
C TRP A 116 -8.95 11.85 -5.37
N TYR A 117 -7.62 11.83 -5.51
CA TYR A 117 -6.74 12.90 -5.03
C TYR A 117 -5.76 13.32 -6.13
N LEU A 118 -5.28 14.56 -6.04
CA LEU A 118 -4.29 15.12 -6.94
C LEU A 118 -3.16 15.77 -6.13
N ARG A 119 -1.92 15.52 -6.51
CA ARG A 119 -0.74 16.16 -5.92
C ARG A 119 0.34 16.41 -6.96
N GLU A 120 1.30 17.28 -6.64
CA GLU A 120 2.50 17.45 -7.46
C GLU A 120 3.40 16.20 -7.37
N GLU A 121 4.04 15.86 -8.48
CA GLU A 121 5.05 14.83 -8.57
C GLU A 121 5.99 15.10 -9.74
N ASN A 122 7.29 15.24 -9.48
CA ASN A 122 8.33 15.40 -10.52
C ASN A 122 8.01 16.46 -11.60
N GLY A 123 7.44 17.59 -11.19
CA GLY A 123 7.06 18.70 -12.09
C GLY A 123 5.75 18.48 -12.85
N GLY A 124 5.05 17.39 -12.63
CA GLY A 124 3.71 17.07 -13.13
C GLY A 124 2.75 16.79 -11.99
N PHE A 125 1.74 15.97 -12.26
CA PHE A 125 0.75 15.54 -11.28
C PHE A 125 0.71 14.03 -11.12
N VAL A 126 0.36 13.59 -9.93
CA VAL A 126 -0.20 12.26 -9.67
C VAL A 126 -1.68 12.40 -9.41
N LEU A 127 -2.51 11.74 -10.20
CA LEU A 127 -3.93 11.53 -9.93
C LEU A 127 -4.10 10.11 -9.40
N GLY A 128 -4.39 9.99 -8.10
CA GLY A 128 -4.69 8.72 -7.45
C GLY A 128 -6.20 8.53 -7.31
N ILE A 129 -6.67 7.35 -7.68
CA ILE A 129 -8.09 7.08 -7.87
C ILE A 129 -8.51 5.94 -6.94
N TYR A 130 -9.52 6.16 -6.11
CA TYR A 130 -10.16 5.12 -5.33
C TYR A 130 -11.38 4.59 -6.11
N GLU A 131 -11.09 3.70 -7.06
CA GLU A 131 -12.07 3.15 -7.99
C GLU A 131 -13.13 2.33 -7.27
N LYS A 132 -14.40 2.68 -7.49
CA LYS A 132 -15.53 1.90 -6.97
C LYS A 132 -15.69 0.62 -7.80
N GLY A 133 -15.67 -0.53 -7.14
CA GLY A 133 -15.76 -1.83 -7.81
C GLY A 133 -14.46 -2.26 -8.49
N ALA A 134 -13.31 -1.77 -8.01
CA ALA A 134 -12.00 -2.26 -8.47
C ALA A 134 -11.93 -3.79 -8.40
N PRO A 135 -11.34 -4.46 -9.40
CA PRO A 135 -11.25 -5.91 -9.41
C PRO A 135 -10.45 -6.44 -8.23
N CYS A 136 -10.96 -7.52 -7.61
CA CYS A 136 -10.17 -8.27 -6.66
C CYS A 136 -9.04 -9.00 -7.39
N CYS A 137 -7.87 -8.99 -6.78
CA CYS A 137 -6.73 -9.77 -7.21
C CYS A 137 -6.20 -10.59 -6.04
N TYR A 138 -5.46 -11.66 -6.33
CA TYR A 138 -4.86 -12.49 -5.28
C TYR A 138 -5.83 -12.94 -4.17
N VAL A 139 -7.05 -13.35 -4.52
CA VAL A 139 -8.10 -13.75 -3.55
C VAL A 139 -7.59 -14.80 -2.57
N ASP A 140 -6.75 -15.73 -3.02
CA ASP A 140 -6.09 -16.74 -2.19
C ASP A 140 -4.65 -16.34 -1.78
N GLY A 141 -4.33 -15.06 -1.88
CA GLY A 141 -2.99 -14.49 -1.68
C GLY A 141 -2.12 -14.58 -2.95
N PRO A 142 -1.09 -13.72 -3.07
CA PRO A 142 -0.16 -13.73 -4.19
C PRO A 142 0.59 -15.07 -4.30
N SER A 143 1.19 -15.37 -5.46
CA SER A 143 2.09 -16.51 -5.59
C SER A 143 3.31 -16.36 -4.67
N GLU A 144 3.97 -17.45 -4.32
CA GLU A 144 5.20 -17.40 -3.49
C GLU A 144 6.35 -16.67 -4.19
N GLN A 145 6.32 -16.63 -5.53
CA GLN A 145 7.29 -15.95 -6.38
C GLN A 145 6.90 -14.51 -6.69
N SER A 146 5.77 -14.03 -6.19
CA SER A 146 5.30 -12.67 -6.45
C SER A 146 6.17 -11.62 -5.77
N GLU A 147 6.83 -10.79 -6.56
CA GLU A 147 7.66 -9.68 -6.08
C GLU A 147 7.35 -8.42 -6.89
N TYR A 148 6.85 -7.38 -6.25
CA TYR A 148 6.66 -6.05 -6.87
C TYR A 148 5.89 -6.06 -8.19
N GLU A 149 4.95 -6.98 -8.36
CA GLU A 149 4.15 -7.12 -9.57
C GLU A 149 3.26 -5.89 -9.76
N LEU A 150 3.29 -5.36 -10.97
CA LEU A 150 2.35 -4.36 -11.44
C LEU A 150 1.49 -4.98 -12.54
N PHE A 151 0.21 -4.68 -12.49
CA PHE A 151 -0.74 -5.06 -13.52
C PHE A 151 -0.70 -4.08 -14.70
N GLN A 152 -1.30 -4.47 -15.79
CA GLN A 152 -1.50 -3.56 -16.92
C GLN A 152 -2.41 -2.40 -16.49
N GLY A 153 -2.04 -1.17 -16.86
CA GLY A 153 -2.91 -0.02 -16.66
C GLY A 153 -4.10 -0.05 -17.61
N GLU A 154 -5.28 0.22 -17.09
CA GLU A 154 -6.54 0.20 -17.83
C GLU A 154 -7.18 1.59 -17.84
N LEU A 155 -6.90 2.34 -18.92
CA LEU A 155 -7.35 3.73 -19.03
C LEU A 155 -8.87 3.88 -19.01
N ASP A 156 -9.59 2.95 -19.62
CA ASP A 156 -11.07 3.00 -19.70
C ASP A 156 -11.73 3.02 -18.31
N ARG A 157 -11.13 2.34 -17.35
CA ARG A 157 -11.60 2.35 -15.94
C ARG A 157 -11.35 3.69 -15.25
N LEU A 158 -10.37 4.45 -15.72
CA LEU A 158 -9.94 5.73 -15.14
C LEU A 158 -10.66 6.94 -15.76
N GLU A 159 -11.22 6.78 -16.95
CA GLU A 159 -11.83 7.86 -17.74
C GLU A 159 -12.85 8.69 -16.94
N PRO A 160 -13.83 8.11 -16.20
CA PRO A 160 -14.81 8.90 -15.44
C PRO A 160 -14.16 9.80 -14.36
N TYR A 161 -13.06 9.32 -13.76
CA TYR A 161 -12.32 10.07 -12.74
C TYR A 161 -11.46 11.18 -13.36
N ILE A 162 -10.88 10.94 -14.53
CA ILE A 162 -10.14 11.92 -15.31
C ILE A 162 -11.07 13.08 -15.69
N GLU A 163 -12.28 12.80 -16.17
CA GLU A 163 -13.28 13.82 -16.53
C GLU A 163 -13.64 14.72 -15.35
N THR A 164 -13.91 14.12 -14.18
CA THR A 164 -14.19 14.89 -12.97
C THR A 164 -12.97 15.67 -12.48
N CYS A 165 -11.76 15.13 -12.62
CA CYS A 165 -10.52 15.82 -12.30
C CYS A 165 -10.34 17.05 -13.23
N ILE A 166 -10.53 16.91 -14.53
CA ILE A 166 -10.45 18.02 -15.51
C ILE A 166 -11.47 19.11 -15.18
N THR A 167 -12.68 18.74 -14.76
CA THR A 167 -13.72 19.71 -14.35
C THR A 167 -13.26 20.55 -13.15
N ARG A 168 -12.54 19.97 -12.20
CA ARG A 168 -12.02 20.66 -11.00
C ARG A 168 -10.69 21.38 -11.26
N VAL A 169 -9.84 20.77 -12.06
CA VAL A 169 -8.47 21.23 -12.36
C VAL A 169 -8.26 21.21 -13.88
N PRO A 170 -8.74 22.21 -14.63
CA PRO A 170 -8.66 22.23 -16.09
C PRO A 170 -7.23 22.04 -16.62
N ALA A 171 -6.23 22.56 -15.94
CA ALA A 171 -4.83 22.40 -16.31
C ALA A 171 -4.36 20.93 -16.38
N PHE A 172 -5.04 20.01 -15.68
CA PHE A 172 -4.76 18.57 -15.79
C PHE A 172 -5.10 18.03 -17.19
N GLY A 173 -6.20 18.50 -17.79
CA GLY A 173 -6.63 18.07 -19.13
C GLY A 173 -5.72 18.51 -20.29
N GLU A 174 -4.81 19.43 -20.04
CA GLU A 174 -3.82 19.90 -21.02
C GLU A 174 -2.56 19.03 -21.07
N LEU A 175 -2.46 18.03 -20.17
CA LEU A 175 -1.25 17.24 -19.99
C LEU A 175 -1.39 15.84 -20.58
N GLY A 176 -0.30 15.34 -21.15
CA GLY A 176 -0.19 13.94 -21.53
C GLY A 176 -0.06 13.02 -20.32
N ILE A 177 -0.57 11.80 -20.44
CA ILE A 177 -0.33 10.73 -19.47
C ILE A 177 1.05 10.13 -19.75
N LYS A 178 1.94 10.26 -18.78
CA LYS A 178 3.28 9.68 -18.84
C LYS A 178 3.24 8.19 -18.52
N LYS A 179 2.48 7.83 -17.50
CA LYS A 179 2.38 6.44 -17.06
C LYS A 179 1.15 6.21 -16.19
N ILE A 180 0.57 5.02 -16.34
CA ILE A 180 -0.42 4.47 -15.41
C ILE A 180 0.28 3.38 -14.61
N TYR A 181 0.14 3.43 -13.30
CA TYR A 181 0.56 2.37 -12.41
C TYR A 181 -0.68 1.64 -11.91
N ASN A 182 -0.66 0.32 -11.95
CA ASN A 182 -1.72 -0.53 -11.42
C ASN A 182 -1.07 -1.59 -10.54
N GLY A 183 -1.43 -1.64 -9.28
CA GLY A 183 -0.85 -2.56 -8.32
C GLY A 183 -1.87 -3.05 -7.31
N ALA A 184 -1.53 -4.12 -6.62
CA ALA A 184 -2.38 -4.67 -5.56
C ALA A 184 -2.29 -3.80 -4.30
N ILE A 185 -3.44 -3.48 -3.72
CA ILE A 185 -3.55 -2.88 -2.39
C ILE A 185 -4.40 -3.78 -1.51
N ALA A 186 -3.91 -4.07 -0.30
CA ALA A 186 -4.61 -4.88 0.67
C ALA A 186 -5.82 -4.11 1.23
N TYR A 187 -7.01 -4.71 1.16
CA TYR A 187 -8.22 -4.14 1.74
C TYR A 187 -8.91 -5.12 2.68
N THR A 188 -9.42 -4.58 3.77
CA THR A 188 -10.38 -5.23 4.65
C THR A 188 -11.80 -4.93 4.17
N PRO A 189 -12.81 -5.72 4.59
CA PRO A 189 -14.19 -5.51 4.12
C PRO A 189 -14.80 -4.13 4.45
N ASP A 190 -14.35 -3.50 5.52
CA ASP A 190 -14.83 -2.17 5.96
C ASP A 190 -13.84 -1.04 5.67
N GLY A 191 -12.69 -1.36 5.04
CA GLY A 191 -11.64 -0.39 4.73
C GLY A 191 -10.83 0.08 5.94
N SER A 192 -11.03 -0.52 7.13
CA SER A 192 -10.27 -0.21 8.35
C SER A 192 -9.20 -1.27 8.58
N PRO A 193 -7.99 -0.91 9.05
CA PRO A 193 -6.96 -1.90 9.33
C PRO A 193 -7.36 -2.80 10.50
N ILE A 194 -7.00 -4.08 10.42
CA ILE A 194 -7.17 -5.05 11.51
C ILE A 194 -5.95 -4.94 12.42
N ILE A 195 -6.12 -4.31 13.58
CA ILE A 195 -5.03 -4.10 14.54
C ILE A 195 -5.43 -4.64 15.91
N GLY A 196 -4.68 -5.63 16.40
CA GLY A 196 -4.92 -6.20 17.73
C GLY A 196 -4.58 -7.68 17.85
N PRO A 197 -4.94 -8.31 18.98
CA PRO A 197 -4.75 -9.75 19.16
C PRO A 197 -5.64 -10.52 18.18
N ALA A 198 -5.09 -11.55 17.59
CA ALA A 198 -5.86 -12.44 16.73
C ALA A 198 -6.89 -13.22 17.59
N TRP A 199 -8.05 -13.49 16.98
CA TRP A 199 -9.05 -14.36 17.62
C TRP A 199 -8.52 -15.80 17.70
N ASP A 200 -8.80 -16.44 18.80
CA ASP A 200 -8.47 -17.86 19.06
C ASP A 200 -6.98 -18.24 18.93
N ARG A 201 -6.08 -17.27 18.93
CA ARG A 201 -4.63 -17.51 18.89
C ARG A 201 -3.92 -16.65 19.92
N LYS A 202 -3.50 -17.26 21.01
CA LYS A 202 -2.79 -16.56 22.09
C LYS A 202 -1.43 -16.07 21.61
N ASN A 203 -1.12 -14.81 21.93
CA ASN A 203 0.16 -14.16 21.60
C ASN A 203 0.45 -14.07 20.08
N PHE A 204 -0.58 -14.18 19.25
CA PHE A 204 -0.53 -13.86 17.83
C PHE A 204 -1.31 -12.58 17.59
N TRP A 205 -0.70 -11.64 16.90
CA TRP A 205 -1.23 -10.28 16.69
C TRP A 205 -1.35 -9.98 15.22
N LEU A 206 -2.31 -9.17 14.87
CA LEU A 206 -2.55 -8.73 13.51
C LEU A 206 -2.29 -7.22 13.40
N ASN A 207 -1.69 -6.82 12.30
CA ASN A 207 -1.56 -5.44 11.84
C ASN A 207 -1.65 -5.47 10.31
N GLU A 208 -2.87 -5.66 9.80
CA GLU A 208 -3.17 -5.98 8.40
C GLU A 208 -4.18 -5.01 7.79
N GLY A 209 -4.15 -4.83 6.43
CA GLY A 209 -5.11 -4.01 5.70
C GLY A 209 -4.61 -2.69 5.22
#